data_1f0fa8ac2e520abb669bf6fce32442fd
#
_entry.id   1f0fa8ac2e520abb669bf6fce32442fd
#
_cell.length_a   1.000
_cell.length_b   1.000
_cell.length_c   1.000
_cell.angle_alpha   90.00
_cell.angle_beta   90.00
_cell.angle_gamma   90.00
#
_symmetry.space_group_name_H-M   'P 1'
#
loop_
_entity.id
_entity.type
_entity.pdbx_description
1 polymer ?
#
loop_
_entity_poly.entity_id
_entity_poly.type
_entity_poly.pdbx_seq_one_letter_code
_entity_poly.pdbx_strand_id
1 'polypeptide(L)'
;MEDRIPGPQGPAARPAARVLIVDDEESIRRLVSKWSDLSGYQVKAASSAEAALLMMHAWTADIVVCDIRMPRYSGIWLIEHLRALYPSTAIIISTGYGELDPALTGRARVTGYLAKPYDRETLLASLERAMEARKADEPPIH
;
A
#
# COMPACT_ATOMS: atom_id res chain seq x y z
N MET A 1 3.93 31.29 -15.67
CA MET A 1 3.70 30.92 -15.44
C MET A 1 3.23 30.40 -14.82
N GLU A 2 3.02 30.43 -14.64
CA GLU A 2 2.72 29.90 -14.09
C GLU A 2 2.15 29.17 -13.99
N ASP A 3 2.12 28.87 -14.02
CA ASP A 3 1.77 28.08 -13.93
C ASP A 3 1.44 27.34 -13.36
N ARG A 4 1.47 27.24 -12.95
CA ARG A 4 1.35 26.49 -12.33
C ARG A 4 0.60 26.26 -11.59
N ILE A 5 0.04 26.42 -11.44
CA ILE A 5 -0.63 26.22 -10.70
C ILE A 5 -1.22 25.72 -10.33
N PRO A 6 -1.48 25.33 -9.91
CA PRO A 6 -2.14 24.64 -9.53
C PRO A 6 -3.07 24.43 -9.00
N GLY A 7 -3.33 24.21 -9.14
CA GLY A 7 -4.41 23.54 -8.77
C GLY A 7 -4.95 23.81 -7.58
N PRO A 8 -5.64 23.09 -7.28
CA PRO A 8 -6.53 23.25 -6.38
C PRO A 8 -6.12 23.09 -5.15
N GLN A 9 -5.25 23.18 -5.03
CA GLN A 9 -4.81 22.88 -4.01
C GLN A 9 -5.29 23.46 -2.90
N GLY A 10 -5.95 24.16 -2.86
CA GLY A 10 -6.29 24.70 -1.67
C GLY A 10 -5.12 25.00 -0.80
N PRO A 11 -5.36 25.62 0.26
CA PRO A 11 -4.31 26.15 1.08
C PRO A 11 -3.35 25.12 1.60
N ALA A 12 -3.76 23.94 1.71
CA ALA A 12 -2.89 22.96 2.30
C ALA A 12 -2.79 21.78 1.39
N ALA A 13 -2.32 22.02 0.22
CA ALA A 13 -2.10 20.93 -0.70
C ALA A 13 -1.18 19.92 -0.05
N ARG A 14 -1.63 18.71 0.07
CA ARG A 14 -0.82 17.65 0.63
C ARG A 14 -0.02 16.99 -0.44
N PRO A 15 1.17 16.51 -0.13
CA PRO A 15 1.87 15.65 -1.07
C PRO A 15 1.01 14.43 -1.34
N ALA A 16 1.08 13.91 -2.54
CA ALA A 16 0.35 12.72 -2.87
C ALA A 16 0.79 11.56 -1.99
N ALA A 17 -0.15 10.75 -1.59
CA ALA A 17 0.17 9.58 -0.77
C ALA A 17 1.00 8.59 -1.58
N ARG A 18 1.92 7.91 -0.91
CA ARG A 18 2.83 6.96 -1.53
C ARG A 18 2.31 5.55 -1.33
N VAL A 19 2.21 4.82 -2.43
CA VAL A 19 1.74 3.44 -2.41
C VAL A 19 2.83 2.53 -2.95
N LEU A 20 3.17 1.50 -2.22
CA LEU A 20 4.11 0.49 -2.66
C LEU A 20 3.34 -0.77 -2.98
N ILE A 21 3.46 -1.26 -4.22
CA ILE A 21 2.79 -2.48 -4.66
C ILE A 21 3.81 -3.61 -4.62
N VAL A 22 3.52 -4.66 -3.88
CA VAL A 22 4.42 -5.80 -3.75
C VAL A 22 3.73 -7.06 -4.25
N ASP A 23 4.19 -7.57 -5.37
CA ASP A 23 3.59 -8.74 -6.01
C ASP A 23 4.63 -9.35 -6.93
N ASP A 24 4.76 -10.66 -6.94
CA ASP A 24 5.76 -11.30 -7.79
C ASP A 24 5.31 -11.44 -9.25
N GLU A 25 4.04 -11.18 -9.56
CA GLU A 25 3.55 -11.21 -10.93
C GLU A 25 3.67 -9.85 -11.57
N GLU A 26 4.44 -9.76 -12.63
CA GLU A 26 4.69 -8.48 -13.29
C GLU A 26 3.41 -7.85 -13.84
N SER A 27 2.52 -8.66 -14.40
CA SER A 27 1.29 -8.12 -14.96
C SER A 27 0.42 -7.46 -13.90
N ILE A 28 0.37 -8.05 -12.72
CA ILE A 28 -0.38 -7.48 -11.60
C ILE A 28 0.29 -6.18 -11.14
N ARG A 29 1.61 -6.20 -10.96
CA ARG A 29 2.33 -4.98 -10.54
C ARG A 29 2.07 -3.83 -11.49
N ARG A 30 2.12 -4.09 -12.80
CA ARG A 30 1.91 -3.06 -13.80
C ARG A 30 0.51 -2.50 -13.75
N LEU A 31 -0.48 -3.39 -13.68
CA LEU A 31 -1.87 -2.98 -13.71
C LEU A 31 -2.25 -2.18 -12.48
N VAL A 32 -1.91 -2.70 -11.31
CA VAL A 32 -2.25 -2.07 -10.04
C VAL A 32 -1.51 -0.75 -9.88
N SER A 33 -0.26 -0.71 -10.32
CA SER A 33 0.52 0.53 -10.29
C SER A 33 -0.11 1.59 -11.19
N LYS A 34 -0.55 1.20 -12.37
CA LYS A 34 -1.17 2.14 -13.30
C LYS A 34 -2.47 2.69 -12.73
N TRP A 35 -3.32 1.84 -12.18
CA TRP A 35 -4.56 2.29 -11.59
C TRP A 35 -4.31 3.29 -10.45
N SER A 36 -3.32 3.00 -9.62
CA SER A 36 -3.00 3.86 -8.47
C SER A 36 -2.41 5.18 -8.94
N ASP A 37 -1.50 5.13 -9.90
CA ASP A 37 -0.87 6.33 -10.43
C ASP A 37 -1.89 7.26 -11.08
N LEU A 38 -2.80 6.70 -11.87
CA LEU A 38 -3.83 7.50 -12.54
C LEU A 38 -4.81 8.13 -11.56
N SER A 39 -4.87 7.62 -10.35
CA SER A 39 -5.75 8.16 -9.32
C SER A 39 -5.05 9.13 -8.39
N GLY A 40 -3.84 9.51 -8.71
CA GLY A 40 -3.14 10.58 -7.99
C GLY A 40 -2.16 10.14 -6.93
N TYR A 41 -1.94 8.84 -6.76
CA TYR A 41 -0.96 8.35 -5.80
C TYR A 41 0.44 8.35 -6.42
N GLN A 42 1.45 8.50 -5.58
CA GLN A 42 2.82 8.23 -6.00
C GLN A 42 3.03 6.74 -5.82
N VAL A 43 3.52 6.06 -6.83
CA VAL A 43 3.56 4.59 -6.81
C VAL A 43 4.94 4.05 -7.10
N LYS A 44 5.36 3.08 -6.33
CA LYS A 44 6.50 2.25 -6.68
C LYS A 44 6.10 0.79 -6.51
N ALA A 45 6.84 -0.09 -7.11
CA ALA A 45 6.52 -1.51 -7.10
C ALA A 45 7.75 -2.34 -6.82
N ALA A 46 7.57 -3.43 -6.12
CA ALA A 46 8.63 -4.37 -5.80
C ALA A 46 8.16 -5.78 -6.13
N SER A 47 9.06 -6.61 -6.61
CA SER A 47 8.72 -7.97 -7.03
C SER A 47 8.96 -9.01 -5.94
N SER A 48 9.47 -8.61 -4.80
CA SER A 48 9.74 -9.53 -3.70
C SER A 48 9.65 -8.81 -2.37
N ALA A 49 9.54 -9.58 -1.31
CA ALA A 49 9.50 -9.03 0.04
C ALA A 49 10.80 -8.32 0.39
N GLU A 50 11.93 -8.89 -0.03
CA GLU A 50 13.23 -8.28 0.26
C GLU A 50 13.38 -6.94 -0.46
N ALA A 51 13.00 -6.90 -1.73
CA ALA A 51 13.08 -5.66 -2.50
C ALA A 51 12.17 -4.60 -1.90
N ALA A 52 10.99 -4.99 -1.44
CA ALA A 52 10.06 -4.06 -0.81
C ALA A 52 10.64 -3.46 0.45
N LEU A 53 11.27 -4.28 1.28
CA LEU A 53 11.85 -3.79 2.53
C LEU A 53 12.99 -2.81 2.27
N LEU A 54 13.83 -3.11 1.29
CA LEU A 54 14.90 -2.19 0.90
C LEU A 54 14.32 -0.88 0.38
N MET A 55 13.27 -0.96 -0.42
CA MET A 55 12.65 0.23 -0.99
C MET A 55 12.05 1.11 0.08
N MET A 56 11.47 0.52 1.12
CA MET A 56 10.90 1.29 2.23
C MET A 56 11.94 2.14 2.95
N HIS A 57 13.19 1.69 3.02
CA HIS A 57 14.24 2.48 3.64
C HIS A 57 14.51 3.77 2.86
N ALA A 58 14.46 3.69 1.54
CA ALA A 58 14.74 4.86 0.71
C ALA A 58 13.49 5.68 0.39
N TRP A 59 12.34 5.05 0.45
CA TRP A 59 11.09 5.69 0.04
C TRP A 59 9.96 5.09 0.87
N THR A 60 9.72 5.65 2.04
CA THR A 60 8.73 5.10 2.96
C THR A 60 7.33 5.34 2.42
N ALA A 61 6.61 4.27 2.19
CA ALA A 61 5.26 4.35 1.66
C ALA A 61 4.25 4.58 2.77
N ASP A 62 3.17 5.25 2.42
CA ASP A 62 2.03 5.42 3.33
C ASP A 62 1.18 4.17 3.36
N ILE A 63 1.09 3.47 2.23
CA ILE A 63 0.31 2.25 2.09
C ILE A 63 1.15 1.21 1.35
N VAL A 64 1.14 -0.01 1.83
CA VAL A 64 1.75 -1.14 1.12
C VAL A 64 0.64 -2.11 0.76
N VAL A 65 0.51 -2.44 -0.53
CA VAL A 65 -0.40 -3.47 -1.00
C VAL A 65 0.45 -4.70 -1.25
N CYS A 66 0.31 -5.72 -0.45
CA CYS A 66 1.22 -6.84 -0.42
C CYS A 66 0.57 -8.17 -0.70
N ASP A 67 1.10 -8.90 -1.66
CA ASP A 67 0.68 -10.27 -1.94
C ASP A 67 1.23 -11.19 -0.86
N ILE A 68 0.44 -12.15 -0.39
CA ILE A 68 0.89 -13.08 0.61
C ILE A 68 1.80 -14.14 0.00
N ARG A 69 1.45 -14.65 -1.17
CA ARG A 69 2.21 -15.71 -1.77
C ARG A 69 3.31 -15.20 -2.65
N MET A 70 4.50 -15.27 -2.18
CA MET A 70 5.67 -14.88 -2.96
C MET A 70 6.79 -15.87 -2.68
N PRO A 71 7.69 -16.12 -3.66
CA PRO A 71 8.82 -17.01 -3.45
C PRO A 71 9.76 -16.48 -2.38
N ARG A 72 10.44 -17.37 -1.70
CA ARG A 72 11.45 -17.10 -0.68
C ARG A 72 10.84 -16.54 0.60
N TYR A 73 10.47 -15.29 0.64
CA TYR A 73 9.88 -14.69 1.83
C TYR A 73 8.44 -14.29 1.51
N SER A 74 7.52 -14.78 2.31
CA SER A 74 6.11 -14.52 2.08
C SER A 74 5.72 -13.09 2.44
N GLY A 75 4.52 -12.72 2.05
CA GLY A 75 3.98 -11.42 2.44
C GLY A 75 3.83 -11.29 3.94
N ILE A 76 3.57 -12.39 4.65
CA ILE A 76 3.46 -12.33 6.10
C ILE A 76 4.80 -11.95 6.73
N TRP A 77 5.90 -12.51 6.22
CA TRP A 77 7.24 -12.13 6.67
C TRP A 77 7.46 -10.62 6.50
N LEU A 78 7.09 -10.11 5.33
CA LEU A 78 7.25 -8.68 5.04
C LEU A 78 6.39 -7.84 5.98
N ILE A 79 5.13 -8.23 6.17
CA ILE A 79 4.21 -7.48 7.01
C ILE A 79 4.72 -7.39 8.45
N GLU A 80 5.28 -8.47 8.97
CA GLU A 80 5.82 -8.46 10.32
C GLU A 80 6.98 -7.47 10.44
N HIS A 81 7.85 -7.44 9.41
CA HIS A 81 8.95 -6.48 9.41
C HIS A 81 8.46 -5.04 9.27
N LEU A 82 7.46 -4.83 8.42
CA LEU A 82 6.90 -3.49 8.23
C LEU A 82 6.26 -2.98 9.52
N ARG A 83 5.57 -3.84 10.23
CA ARG A 83 4.95 -3.43 11.49
C ARG A 83 5.97 -3.02 12.53
N ALA A 84 7.10 -3.72 12.57
CA ALA A 84 8.15 -3.39 13.53
C ALA A 84 8.87 -2.09 13.16
N LEU A 85 9.13 -1.88 11.86
CA LEU A 85 9.95 -0.76 11.40
C LEU A 85 9.14 0.48 10.99
N TYR A 86 7.94 0.28 10.49
CA TYR A 86 7.11 1.36 9.95
C TYR A 86 5.69 1.24 10.47
N PRO A 87 5.48 1.45 11.77
CA PRO A 87 4.16 1.19 12.38
C PRO A 87 3.04 2.07 11.85
N SER A 88 3.36 3.19 11.24
CA SER A 88 2.34 4.09 10.70
C SER A 88 1.93 3.73 9.28
N THR A 89 2.62 2.84 8.61
CA THR A 89 2.28 2.45 7.25
C THR A 89 1.05 1.55 7.27
N ALA A 90 0.04 1.89 6.47
CA ALA A 90 -1.13 1.04 6.33
C ALA A 90 -0.79 -0.15 5.43
N ILE A 91 -1.32 -1.31 5.76
CA ILE A 91 -1.03 -2.53 5.01
C ILE A 91 -2.33 -3.14 4.50
N ILE A 92 -2.37 -3.38 3.20
CA ILE A 92 -3.48 -4.08 2.55
C ILE A 92 -2.92 -5.39 2.03
N ILE A 93 -3.54 -6.49 2.40
CA ILE A 93 -3.13 -7.79 1.88
C ILE A 93 -3.93 -8.11 0.62
N SER A 94 -3.21 -8.48 -0.43
CA SER A 94 -3.80 -8.92 -1.68
C SER A 94 -3.59 -10.43 -1.74
N THR A 95 -4.65 -11.20 -1.87
CA THR A 95 -4.54 -12.65 -1.75
C THR A 95 -5.48 -13.37 -2.69
N GLY A 96 -5.09 -14.54 -3.12
CA GLY A 96 -5.96 -15.39 -3.93
C GLY A 96 -6.97 -16.12 -3.08
N TYR A 97 -7.87 -16.81 -3.76
CA TYR A 97 -8.94 -17.52 -3.11
C TYR A 97 -8.37 -18.59 -2.16
N GLY A 98 -8.88 -18.62 -0.96
CA GLY A 98 -8.50 -19.66 -0.02
C GLY A 98 -7.20 -19.46 0.72
N GLU A 99 -6.50 -18.36 0.45
CA GLU A 99 -5.20 -18.13 1.07
C GLU A 99 -5.26 -17.29 2.33
N LEU A 100 -6.39 -16.71 2.62
CA LEU A 100 -6.49 -15.83 3.76
C LEU A 100 -6.69 -16.60 5.05
N ASP A 101 -5.81 -16.40 6.00
CA ASP A 101 -5.93 -16.97 7.32
C ASP A 101 -6.16 -15.84 8.31
N PRO A 102 -7.36 -15.73 8.88
CA PRO A 102 -7.65 -14.63 9.79
C PRO A 102 -6.74 -14.57 11.01
N ALA A 103 -6.23 -15.70 11.45
CA ALA A 103 -5.34 -15.71 12.60
C ALA A 103 -4.04 -15.00 12.31
N LEU A 104 -3.50 -15.17 11.09
CA LEU A 104 -2.27 -14.51 10.70
C LEU A 104 -2.51 -13.02 10.51
N THR A 105 -3.61 -12.66 9.87
CA THR A 105 -3.88 -11.27 9.56
C THR A 105 -4.22 -10.46 10.82
N GLY A 106 -4.88 -11.08 11.78
CA GLY A 106 -5.15 -10.42 13.05
C GLY A 106 -3.89 -10.05 13.79
N ARG A 107 -2.90 -10.96 13.77
CA ARG A 107 -1.63 -10.69 14.42
C ARG A 107 -0.86 -9.58 13.74
N ALA A 108 -0.95 -9.51 12.43
CA ALA A 108 -0.20 -8.54 11.67
C ALA A 108 -0.83 -7.15 11.65
N ARG A 109 -2.04 -7.02 12.17
CA ARG A 109 -2.72 -5.72 12.24
C ARG A 109 -2.84 -5.06 10.87
N VAL A 110 -3.35 -5.81 9.90
CA VAL A 110 -3.51 -5.26 8.56
C VAL A 110 -4.71 -4.33 8.48
N THR A 111 -4.64 -3.38 7.57
CA THR A 111 -5.68 -2.38 7.42
C THR A 111 -6.81 -2.86 6.52
N GLY A 112 -6.52 -3.73 5.59
CA GLY A 112 -7.55 -4.22 4.67
C GLY A 112 -7.11 -5.41 3.86
N TYR A 113 -8.05 -5.96 3.12
CA TYR A 113 -7.82 -7.14 2.28
C TYR A 113 -8.39 -6.93 0.91
N LEU A 114 -7.69 -7.45 -0.10
CA LEU A 114 -8.17 -7.46 -1.48
C LEU A 114 -8.13 -8.88 -1.98
N ALA A 115 -9.27 -9.45 -2.30
CA ALA A 115 -9.34 -10.80 -2.85
C ALA A 115 -9.09 -10.74 -4.35
N LYS A 116 -8.15 -11.51 -4.84
CA LYS A 116 -7.83 -11.58 -6.27
C LYS A 116 -8.85 -12.47 -6.97
N PRO A 117 -9.28 -12.13 -8.18
CA PRO A 117 -8.97 -10.89 -8.87
C PRO A 117 -9.84 -9.74 -8.37
N TYR A 118 -9.31 -8.55 -8.34
CA TYR A 118 -10.07 -7.37 -7.96
C TYR A 118 -10.01 -6.35 -9.07
N ASP A 119 -11.00 -5.46 -9.10
CA ASP A 119 -11.05 -4.43 -10.13
C ASP A 119 -10.48 -3.12 -9.60
N ARG A 120 -10.40 -2.16 -10.50
CA ARG A 120 -9.86 -0.85 -10.18
C ARG A 120 -10.62 -0.17 -9.06
N GLU A 121 -11.94 -0.23 -9.12
CA GLU A 121 -12.77 0.45 -8.12
C GLU A 121 -12.60 -0.12 -6.73
N THR A 122 -12.49 -1.44 -6.65
CA THR A 122 -12.27 -2.11 -5.37
C THR A 122 -10.91 -1.72 -4.80
N LEU A 123 -9.88 -1.67 -5.65
CA LEU A 123 -8.55 -1.25 -5.22
C LEU A 123 -8.59 0.18 -4.69
N LEU A 124 -9.18 1.11 -5.44
CA LEU A 124 -9.18 2.51 -5.05
C LEU A 124 -9.94 2.76 -3.77
N ALA A 125 -11.06 2.06 -3.59
CA ALA A 125 -11.81 2.17 -2.35
C ALA A 125 -10.98 1.67 -1.16
N SER A 126 -10.22 0.61 -1.37
CA SER A 126 -9.35 0.06 -0.34
C SER A 126 -8.22 1.03 0.03
N LEU A 127 -7.63 1.68 -0.97
CA LEU A 127 -6.60 2.69 -0.73
C LEU A 127 -7.14 3.87 0.05
N GLU A 128 -8.34 4.33 -0.29
CA GLU A 128 -8.96 5.44 0.44
C GLU A 128 -9.23 5.10 1.88
N ARG A 129 -9.76 3.91 2.13
CA ARG A 129 -10.01 3.46 3.51
C ARG A 129 -8.73 3.35 4.31
N ALA A 130 -7.66 2.89 3.65
CA ALA A 130 -6.37 2.75 4.31
C ALA A 130 -5.81 4.11 4.71
N MET A 131 -5.95 5.11 3.84
CA MET A 131 -5.49 6.45 4.17
C MET A 131 -6.30 7.06 5.31
N GLU A 132 -7.59 6.82 5.34
CA GLU A 132 -8.44 7.32 6.42
C GLU A 132 -8.08 6.66 7.75
N ALA A 133 -7.85 5.35 7.74
CA ALA A 133 -7.48 4.63 8.94
C ALA A 133 -6.12 5.13 9.46
N ARG A 134 -5.19 5.41 8.54
CA ARG A 134 -3.90 5.92 8.89
C ARG A 134 -4.00 7.30 9.54
N LYS A 135 -4.86 8.16 9.02
CA LYS A 135 -5.07 9.48 9.61
C LYS A 135 -5.68 9.39 11.00
N ALA A 136 -6.60 8.45 11.19
CA ALA A 136 -7.25 8.29 12.48
C ALA A 136 -6.27 7.84 13.56
N ASP A 137 -5.21 7.13 13.16
CA ASP A 137 -4.21 6.65 14.10
C ASP A 137 -3.10 7.66 14.38
N GLU A 138 -3.07 8.77 13.67
CA GLU A 138 -2.05 9.77 13.92
C GLU A 138 -2.34 10.50 15.21
N PRO A 139 -1.30 10.80 16.00
CA PRO A 139 -1.52 11.54 17.23
C PRO A 139 -1.95 12.96 16.90
N PRO A 140 -2.74 13.57 17.76
CA PRO A 140 -3.18 14.94 17.49
C PRO A 140 -1.99 15.89 17.54
N ILE A 141 -2.09 16.95 16.76
CA ILE A 141 -1.07 17.97 16.72
C ILE A 141 -1.36 18.98 17.82
N HIS A 142 -0.36 19.32 18.56
CA HIS A 142 -0.52 20.27 19.66
C HIS A 142 0.06 21.64 19.37
#